data_7203701850fc9ca9c50b51450acd09d3
#
_entry.id   7203701850fc9ca9c50b51450acd09d3
#
_cell.length_a   1.000
_cell.length_b   1.000
_cell.length_c   1.000
_cell.angle_alpha   90.00
_cell.angle_beta   90.00
_cell.angle_gamma   90.00
#
_symmetry.space_group_name_H-M   'P 1'
#
loop_
_entity.id
_entity.type
_entity.pdbx_description
1 polymer ?
#
loop_
_entity_poly.entity_id
_entity_poly.type
_entity_poly.pdbx_seq_one_letter_code
_entity_poly.pdbx_strand_id
1 'polypeptide(L)'
;MGAVVIFLPQILILFFFISLLEDTGYMARAAFLMDKLFSWCGLSGKSFVPLLSSYACAIPGVMATRTIEDSKARLVTILVAPFMSCSARLPVYVLMIGAFIEPRYGAGVAGATLFVMHFVGLLVAMPFAYVMNKYVLKTPPQPFLLELPSYQIPKVKDVFIKMYSQGKEFVVNAGTVTVSYTHLT
;
A
#
# COMPACT_ATOMS: atom_id res chain seq x y z
N MET A 1 15.35 -15.68 -9.19
CA MET A 1 16.04 -15.58 -7.89
C MET A 1 16.67 -14.20 -7.67
N GLY A 2 17.39 -13.61 -8.64
CA GLY A 2 18.04 -12.30 -8.45
C GLY A 2 17.10 -11.15 -8.03
N ALA A 3 15.92 -11.04 -8.64
CA ALA A 3 14.97 -9.98 -8.30
C ALA A 3 14.49 -10.06 -6.83
N VAL A 4 14.25 -11.26 -6.29
CA VAL A 4 13.83 -11.45 -4.89
C VAL A 4 14.90 -10.94 -3.93
N VAL A 5 16.17 -11.23 -4.22
CA VAL A 5 17.30 -10.82 -3.37
C VAL A 5 17.50 -9.29 -3.40
N ILE A 6 17.28 -8.65 -4.56
CA ILE A 6 17.41 -7.18 -4.69
C ILE A 6 16.28 -6.46 -3.95
N PHE A 7 15.05 -6.97 -4.00
CA PHE A 7 13.90 -6.32 -3.36
C PHE A 7 13.79 -6.62 -1.85
N LEU A 8 14.43 -7.68 -1.37
CA LEU A 8 14.34 -8.09 0.04
C LEU A 8 14.80 -6.99 1.03
N PRO A 9 15.97 -6.35 0.86
CA PRO A 9 16.42 -5.29 1.78
C PRO A 9 15.46 -4.10 1.81
N GLN A 10 14.95 -3.70 0.65
CA GLN A 10 13.99 -2.59 0.53
C GLN A 10 12.69 -2.90 1.28
N ILE A 11 12.19 -4.12 1.14
CA ILE A 11 10.98 -4.58 1.82
C ILE A 11 11.20 -4.62 3.34
N LEU A 12 12.34 -5.12 3.80
CA LEU A 12 12.64 -5.18 5.25
C LEU A 12 12.73 -3.80 5.88
N ILE A 13 13.40 -2.85 5.22
CA ILE A 13 13.48 -1.45 5.70
C ILE A 13 12.08 -0.83 5.78
N LEU A 14 11.29 -1.06 4.75
CA LEU A 14 9.92 -0.54 4.70
C LEU A 14 9.06 -1.08 5.84
N PHE A 15 9.07 -2.41 6.05
CA PHE A 15 8.33 -3.04 7.15
C PHE A 15 8.82 -2.58 8.52
N PHE A 16 10.11 -2.32 8.66
CA PHE A 16 10.66 -1.74 9.88
C PHE A 16 10.00 -0.40 10.20
N PHE A 17 9.95 0.52 9.23
CA PHE A 17 9.34 1.84 9.44
C PHE A 17 7.82 1.74 9.65
N ILE A 18 7.11 0.93 8.88
CA ILE A 18 5.65 0.76 9.05
C ILE A 18 5.34 0.18 10.43
N SER A 19 6.08 -0.85 10.87
CA SER A 19 5.88 -1.47 12.17
C SER A 19 6.20 -0.51 13.32
N LEU A 20 7.23 0.33 13.16
CA LEU A 20 7.57 1.37 14.13
C LEU A 20 6.43 2.40 14.28
N LEU A 21 5.88 2.87 13.15
CA LEU A 21 4.78 3.84 13.15
C LEU A 21 3.47 3.22 13.69
N GLU A 22 3.24 1.94 13.43
CA GLU A 22 2.09 1.21 13.94
C GLU A 22 2.17 1.05 15.46
N ASP A 23 3.32 0.61 15.98
CA ASP A 23 3.51 0.37 17.41
C ASP A 23 3.49 1.67 18.25
N THR A 24 3.86 2.82 17.67
CA THR A 24 3.75 4.13 18.36
C THR A 24 2.30 4.62 18.51
N GLY A 25 1.34 4.01 17.82
CA GLY A 25 -0.06 4.45 17.76
C GLY A 25 -0.30 5.65 16.83
N TYR A 26 0.72 6.08 16.07
CA TYR A 26 0.59 7.17 15.09
C TYR A 26 -0.39 6.83 13.98
N MET A 27 -0.38 5.56 13.50
CA MET A 27 -1.26 5.10 12.43
C MET A 27 -2.76 5.22 12.78
N ALA A 28 -3.13 4.94 14.03
CA ALA A 28 -4.52 5.07 14.48
C ALA A 28 -5.01 6.52 14.42
N ARG A 29 -4.16 7.47 14.78
CA ARG A 29 -4.48 8.91 14.73
C ARG A 29 -4.52 9.45 13.30
N ALA A 30 -3.58 9.01 12.45
CA ALA A 30 -3.60 9.33 11.03
C ALA A 30 -4.87 8.77 10.36
N ALA A 31 -5.28 7.55 10.69
CA ALA A 31 -6.52 6.95 10.23
C ALA A 31 -7.75 7.76 10.66
N PHE A 32 -7.77 8.25 11.90
CA PHE A 32 -8.85 9.10 12.41
C PHE A 32 -8.95 10.45 11.66
N LEU A 33 -7.82 11.10 11.40
CA LEU A 33 -7.77 12.34 10.62
C LEU A 33 -8.25 12.15 9.19
N MET A 34 -7.87 11.03 8.59
CA MET A 34 -8.21 10.70 7.20
C MET A 34 -9.63 10.12 7.05
N ASP A 35 -10.27 9.70 8.14
CA ASP A 35 -11.61 9.10 8.09
C ASP A 35 -12.64 10.03 7.42
N LYS A 36 -12.60 11.31 7.72
CA LYS A 36 -13.48 12.30 7.10
C LYS A 36 -13.31 12.37 5.58
N LEU A 37 -12.07 12.25 5.09
CA LEU A 37 -11.76 12.27 3.66
C LEU A 37 -12.19 10.96 2.99
N PHE A 38 -11.88 9.83 3.61
CA PHE A 38 -12.24 8.51 3.10
C PHE A 38 -13.74 8.23 3.17
N SER A 39 -14.42 8.74 4.18
CA SER A 39 -15.88 8.67 4.31
C SER A 39 -16.58 9.34 3.12
N TRP A 40 -16.01 10.40 2.56
CA TRP A 40 -16.53 11.05 1.36
C TRP A 40 -16.46 10.12 0.13
N CYS A 41 -15.45 9.28 0.04
CA CYS A 41 -15.31 8.25 -0.99
C CYS A 41 -16.06 6.94 -0.65
N GLY A 42 -16.72 6.89 0.51
CA GLY A 42 -17.44 5.71 0.98
C GLY A 42 -16.54 4.60 1.55
N LEU A 43 -15.28 4.90 1.83
CA LEU A 43 -14.35 4.03 2.54
C LEU A 43 -14.32 4.39 4.02
N SER A 44 -14.10 3.43 4.90
CA SER A 44 -13.90 3.69 6.32
C SER A 44 -12.45 4.12 6.60
N GLY A 45 -12.22 4.89 7.66
CA GLY A 45 -10.87 5.25 8.10
C GLY A 45 -9.97 4.03 8.38
N LYS A 46 -10.55 2.87 8.70
CA LYS A 46 -9.82 1.60 8.82
C LYS A 46 -9.15 1.17 7.52
N SER A 47 -9.62 1.64 6.36
CA SER A 47 -9.01 1.37 5.05
C SER A 47 -7.73 2.18 4.80
N PHE A 48 -7.48 3.23 5.60
CA PHE A 48 -6.30 4.08 5.44
C PHE A 48 -4.99 3.31 5.60
N VAL A 49 -4.87 2.50 6.65
CA VAL A 49 -3.64 1.74 6.95
C VAL A 49 -3.32 0.73 5.83
N PRO A 50 -4.26 -0.11 5.38
CA PRO A 50 -4.06 -0.98 4.21
C PRO A 50 -3.68 -0.24 2.94
N LEU A 51 -4.31 0.90 2.64
CA LEU A 51 -4.00 1.66 1.43
C LEU A 51 -2.64 2.35 1.52
N LEU A 52 -2.27 2.89 2.69
CA LEU A 52 -0.93 3.43 2.92
C LEU A 52 0.14 2.34 2.77
N SER A 53 -0.11 1.15 3.32
CA SER A 53 0.78 0.00 3.15
C SER A 53 0.88 -0.42 1.69
N SER A 54 -0.22 -0.31 0.92
CA SER A 54 -0.24 -0.61 -0.52
C SER A 54 0.59 0.36 -1.35
N TYR A 55 0.74 1.60 -0.88
CA TYR A 55 1.63 2.59 -1.51
C TYR A 55 3.09 2.16 -1.46
N ALA A 56 3.44 1.45 -0.42
CA ALA A 56 4.74 0.85 -0.29
C ALA A 56 4.84 -0.47 -1.07
N CYS A 57 3.91 -1.39 -0.83
CA CYS A 57 3.80 -2.66 -1.53
C CYS A 57 2.35 -3.18 -1.47
N ALA A 58 1.79 -3.61 -2.60
CA ALA A 58 0.41 -4.08 -2.68
C ALA A 58 0.15 -5.34 -1.82
N ILE A 59 1.12 -6.24 -1.71
CA ILE A 59 0.96 -7.51 -0.98
C ILE A 59 0.67 -7.28 0.51
N PRO A 60 1.53 -6.58 1.28
CA PRO A 60 1.23 -6.28 2.68
C PRO A 60 0.01 -5.39 2.84
N GLY A 61 -0.27 -4.50 1.90
CA GLY A 61 -1.49 -3.70 1.92
C GLY A 61 -2.75 -4.55 1.85
N VAL A 62 -2.80 -5.53 0.94
CA VAL A 62 -3.91 -6.48 0.84
C VAL A 62 -4.00 -7.35 2.10
N MET A 63 -2.88 -7.79 2.66
CA MET A 63 -2.87 -8.56 3.91
C MET A 63 -3.38 -7.74 5.10
N ALA A 64 -3.05 -6.46 5.18
CA ALA A 64 -3.53 -5.55 6.21
C ALA A 64 -5.05 -5.32 6.13
N THR A 65 -5.70 -5.58 4.99
CA THR A 65 -7.18 -5.47 4.89
C THR A 65 -7.93 -6.46 5.78
N ARG A 66 -7.25 -7.48 6.30
CA ARG A 66 -7.83 -8.43 7.26
C ARG A 66 -8.32 -7.77 8.55
N THR A 67 -7.79 -6.60 8.88
CA THR A 67 -8.25 -5.79 10.03
C THR A 67 -9.60 -5.11 9.80
N ILE A 68 -10.11 -5.09 8.56
CA ILE A 68 -11.40 -4.53 8.21
C ILE A 68 -12.47 -5.62 8.43
N GLU A 69 -13.37 -5.37 9.36
CA GLU A 69 -14.43 -6.33 9.75
C GLU A 69 -15.51 -6.47 8.66
N ASP A 70 -15.88 -5.34 8.03
CA ASP A 70 -16.87 -5.35 6.96
C ASP A 70 -16.30 -5.94 5.67
N SER A 71 -16.88 -7.05 5.23
CA SER A 71 -16.47 -7.76 4.02
C SER A 71 -16.56 -6.92 2.75
N LYS A 72 -17.56 -6.02 2.67
CA LYS A 72 -17.75 -5.13 1.51
C LYS A 72 -16.67 -4.04 1.46
N ALA A 73 -16.46 -3.34 2.58
CA ALA A 73 -15.41 -2.33 2.68
C ALA A 73 -14.01 -2.96 2.44
N ARG A 74 -13.78 -4.16 2.97
CA ARG A 74 -12.56 -4.93 2.72
C ARG A 74 -12.38 -5.24 1.24
N LEU A 75 -13.43 -5.68 0.54
CA LEU A 75 -13.36 -5.99 -0.89
C LEU A 75 -13.04 -4.75 -1.71
N VAL A 76 -13.69 -3.59 -1.43
CA VAL A 76 -13.35 -2.32 -2.11
C VAL A 76 -11.89 -1.96 -1.88
N THR A 77 -11.41 -2.06 -0.65
CA THR A 77 -10.02 -1.74 -0.32
C THR A 77 -9.03 -2.64 -1.06
N ILE A 78 -9.32 -3.95 -1.18
CA ILE A 78 -8.50 -4.89 -1.95
C ILE A 78 -8.49 -4.54 -3.44
N LEU A 79 -9.63 -4.15 -4.01
CA LEU A 79 -9.72 -3.76 -5.42
C LEU A 79 -9.03 -2.43 -5.72
N VAL A 80 -9.01 -1.51 -4.76
CA VAL A 80 -8.34 -0.21 -4.89
C VAL A 80 -6.82 -0.31 -4.69
N ALA A 81 -6.37 -1.23 -3.83
CA ALA A 81 -4.95 -1.40 -3.49
C ALA A 81 -4.00 -1.47 -4.71
N PRO A 82 -4.30 -2.20 -5.81
CA PRO A 82 -3.42 -2.25 -6.98
C PRO A 82 -3.31 -0.95 -7.78
N PHE A 83 -4.25 0.00 -7.62
CA PHE A 83 -4.17 1.31 -8.28
C PHE A 83 -3.15 2.23 -7.60
N MET A 84 -2.78 1.94 -6.34
CA MET A 84 -1.74 2.70 -5.65
C MET A 84 -0.38 2.50 -6.33
N SER A 85 0.29 3.61 -6.63
CA SER A 85 1.62 3.57 -7.22
C SER A 85 2.65 3.11 -6.20
N CYS A 86 2.96 1.83 -6.19
CA CYS A 86 3.94 1.27 -5.26
C CYS A 86 5.39 1.58 -5.70
N SER A 87 6.31 1.51 -4.74
CA SER A 87 7.74 1.77 -4.98
C SER A 87 8.37 0.86 -6.04
N ALA A 88 7.84 -0.34 -6.27
CA ALA A 88 8.30 -1.26 -7.31
C ALA A 88 8.03 -0.76 -8.75
N ARG A 89 7.08 0.16 -8.94
CA ARG A 89 6.80 0.78 -10.24
C ARG A 89 7.73 1.94 -10.57
N LEU A 90 8.36 2.56 -9.57
CA LEU A 90 9.26 3.69 -9.78
C LEU A 90 10.42 3.39 -10.75
N PRO A 91 11.16 2.27 -10.64
CA PRO A 91 12.23 1.96 -11.59
C PRO A 91 11.75 1.86 -13.03
N VAL A 92 10.55 1.31 -13.26
CA VAL A 92 9.95 1.21 -14.59
C VAL A 92 9.60 2.59 -15.13
N TYR A 93 9.00 3.45 -14.31
CA TYR A 93 8.68 4.82 -14.70
C TYR A 93 9.94 5.64 -15.02
N VAL A 94 10.97 5.55 -14.17
CA VAL A 94 12.25 6.23 -14.39
C VAL A 94 12.90 5.77 -15.70
N LEU A 95 12.90 4.46 -15.96
CA LEU A 95 13.49 3.91 -17.19
C LEU A 95 12.70 4.35 -18.44
N MET A 96 11.38 4.30 -18.40
CA MET A 96 10.55 4.71 -19.53
C MET A 96 10.64 6.22 -19.79
N ILE A 97 10.58 7.02 -18.74
CA ILE A 97 10.68 8.48 -18.84
C ILE A 97 12.08 8.90 -19.29
N GLY A 98 13.13 8.30 -18.74
CA GLY A 98 14.51 8.53 -19.14
C GLY A 98 14.79 8.15 -20.59
N ALA A 99 14.19 7.06 -21.07
CA ALA A 99 14.39 6.62 -22.45
C ALA A 99 13.64 7.48 -23.49
N PHE A 100 12.42 7.93 -23.18
CA PHE A 100 11.54 8.56 -24.17
C PHE A 100 11.34 10.06 -23.98
N ILE A 101 11.31 10.57 -22.76
CA ILE A 101 10.95 11.94 -22.45
C ILE A 101 12.17 12.81 -22.22
N GLU A 102 13.15 12.34 -21.46
CA GLU A 102 14.34 13.10 -21.12
C GLU A 102 15.14 13.57 -22.36
N PRO A 103 15.38 12.74 -23.41
CA PRO A 103 16.12 13.17 -24.61
C PRO A 103 15.39 14.23 -25.44
N ARG A 104 14.06 14.32 -25.35
CA ARG A 104 13.26 15.24 -26.17
C ARG A 104 12.89 16.51 -25.45
N TYR A 105 12.63 16.45 -24.15
CA TYR A 105 12.03 17.57 -23.40
C TYR A 105 12.88 18.04 -22.20
N GLY A 106 13.98 17.35 -21.93
CA GLY A 106 14.90 17.68 -20.84
C GLY A 106 14.46 17.13 -19.46
N ALA A 107 15.40 17.18 -18.50
CA ALA A 107 15.23 16.60 -17.18
C ALA A 107 14.09 17.20 -16.35
N GLY A 108 13.77 18.50 -16.54
CA GLY A 108 12.70 19.15 -15.81
C GLY A 108 11.32 18.58 -16.14
N VAL A 109 11.05 18.36 -17.44
CA VAL A 109 9.78 17.78 -17.90
C VAL A 109 9.71 16.30 -17.53
N ALA A 110 10.82 15.58 -17.57
CA ALA A 110 10.92 14.20 -17.14
C ALA A 110 10.53 14.04 -15.63
N GLY A 111 11.05 14.91 -14.77
CA GLY A 111 10.70 14.95 -13.36
C GLY A 111 9.22 15.29 -13.11
N ALA A 112 8.68 16.29 -13.81
CA ALA A 112 7.26 16.62 -13.72
C ALA A 112 6.36 15.47 -14.17
N THR A 113 6.73 14.76 -15.24
CA THR A 113 5.98 13.60 -15.73
C THR A 113 5.98 12.46 -14.70
N LEU A 114 7.13 12.20 -14.07
CA LEU A 114 7.24 11.18 -13.02
C LEU A 114 6.33 11.52 -11.84
N PHE A 115 6.32 12.78 -11.42
CA PHE A 115 5.44 13.27 -10.36
C PHE A 115 3.96 13.08 -10.72
N VAL A 116 3.55 13.49 -11.90
CA VAL A 116 2.17 13.33 -12.39
C VAL A 116 1.77 11.85 -12.44
N MET A 117 2.62 10.99 -12.99
CA MET A 117 2.36 9.55 -13.07
C MET A 117 2.17 8.91 -11.68
N HIS A 118 2.90 9.42 -10.68
CA HIS A 118 2.74 8.94 -9.31
C HIS A 118 1.38 9.31 -8.71
N PHE A 119 0.90 10.51 -9.00
CA PHE A 119 -0.40 11.00 -8.52
C PHE A 119 -1.60 10.47 -9.33
N VAL A 120 -1.42 10.09 -10.58
CA VAL A 120 -2.50 9.53 -11.42
C VAL A 120 -3.10 8.27 -10.77
N GLY A 121 -2.29 7.43 -10.16
CA GLY A 121 -2.79 6.25 -9.43
C GLY A 121 -3.77 6.63 -8.33
N LEU A 122 -3.45 7.65 -7.53
CA LEU A 122 -4.32 8.15 -6.46
C LEU A 122 -5.59 8.80 -7.02
N LEU A 123 -5.46 9.61 -8.07
CA LEU A 123 -6.60 10.28 -8.74
C LEU A 123 -7.59 9.29 -9.35
N VAL A 124 -7.12 8.14 -9.85
CA VAL A 124 -7.97 7.08 -10.40
C VAL A 124 -8.56 6.22 -9.29
N ALA A 125 -7.79 5.96 -8.23
CA ALA A 125 -8.21 5.12 -7.11
C ALA A 125 -9.42 5.70 -6.36
N MET A 126 -9.46 7.03 -6.15
CA MET A 126 -10.56 7.68 -5.44
C MET A 126 -11.92 7.56 -6.15
N PRO A 127 -12.09 7.99 -7.42
CA PRO A 127 -13.36 7.83 -8.12
C PRO A 127 -13.73 6.36 -8.33
N PHE A 128 -12.75 5.49 -8.54
CA PHE A 128 -13.00 4.05 -8.63
C PHE A 128 -13.59 3.50 -7.32
N ALA A 129 -13.02 3.85 -6.17
CA ALA A 129 -13.55 3.48 -4.86
C ALA A 129 -14.98 4.00 -4.64
N TYR A 130 -15.23 5.27 -5.01
CA TYR A 130 -16.55 5.88 -4.91
C TYR A 130 -17.60 5.16 -5.77
N VAL A 131 -17.28 4.88 -7.03
CA VAL A 131 -18.17 4.17 -7.96
C VAL A 131 -18.47 2.76 -7.46
N MET A 132 -17.43 2.02 -7.05
CA MET A 132 -17.57 0.66 -6.52
C MET A 132 -18.46 0.62 -5.28
N ASN A 133 -18.24 1.56 -4.36
CA ASN A 133 -19.03 1.60 -3.13
C ASN A 133 -20.48 2.00 -3.39
N LYS A 134 -20.72 3.01 -4.22
CA LYS A 134 -22.06 3.55 -4.49
C LYS A 134 -22.94 2.63 -5.34
N TYR A 135 -22.37 2.05 -6.41
CA TYR A 135 -23.15 1.33 -7.41
C TYR A 135 -23.12 -0.19 -7.23
N VAL A 136 -21.99 -0.75 -6.81
CA VAL A 136 -21.81 -2.21 -6.76
C VAL A 136 -22.08 -2.77 -5.37
N LEU A 137 -21.49 -2.20 -4.33
CA LEU A 137 -21.50 -2.81 -3.00
C LEU A 137 -22.51 -2.17 -2.03
N LYS A 138 -22.95 -0.90 -2.30
CA LYS A 138 -23.91 -0.16 -1.48
C LYS A 138 -23.62 -0.31 0.02
N THR A 139 -22.39 -0.05 0.42
CA THR A 139 -21.97 -0.17 1.82
C THR A 139 -22.58 0.97 2.63
N PRO A 140 -23.32 0.71 3.70
CA PRO A 140 -23.80 1.76 4.57
C PRO A 140 -22.63 2.49 5.23
N PRO A 141 -22.71 3.81 5.46
CA PRO A 141 -21.69 4.54 6.17
C PRO A 141 -21.58 3.98 7.60
N GLN A 142 -20.45 3.36 7.89
CA GLN A 142 -20.22 2.82 9.23
C GLN A 142 -19.60 3.92 10.11
N PRO A 143 -20.13 4.13 11.33
CA PRO A 143 -19.49 5.05 12.27
C PRO A 143 -18.09 4.52 12.60
N PHE A 144 -17.10 5.36 12.37
CA PHE A 144 -15.72 5.04 12.72
C PHE A 144 -15.50 5.20 14.22
N LEU A 145 -15.74 4.11 14.94
CA LEU A 145 -15.40 4.02 16.36
C LEU A 145 -14.01 3.39 16.47
N LEU A 146 -13.00 4.24 16.61
CA LEU A 146 -11.64 3.85 16.91
C LEU A 146 -11.30 4.38 18.31
N GLU A 147 -11.06 3.49 19.24
CA GLU A 147 -10.43 3.86 20.50
C GLU A 147 -8.99 4.29 20.18
N LEU A 148 -8.68 5.55 20.44
CA LEU A 148 -7.33 6.08 20.21
C LEU A 148 -6.40 5.48 21.27
N PRO A 149 -5.48 4.59 20.90
CA PRO A 149 -4.51 4.05 21.85
C PRO A 149 -3.62 5.19 22.38
N SER A 150 -3.28 5.12 23.66
CA SER A 150 -2.25 5.99 24.23
C SER A 150 -0.93 5.79 23.52
N TYR A 151 -0.11 6.84 23.39
CA TYR A 151 1.24 6.71 22.86
C TYR A 151 2.02 5.69 23.68
N GLN A 152 2.50 4.67 23.02
CA GLN A 152 3.35 3.66 23.63
C GLN A 152 4.75 3.74 23.02
N ILE A 153 5.76 3.49 23.86
CA ILE A 153 7.12 3.35 23.36
C ILE A 153 7.20 2.03 22.58
N PRO A 154 7.63 2.06 21.30
CA PRO A 154 7.66 0.87 20.48
C PRO A 154 8.58 -0.19 21.10
N LYS A 155 8.10 -1.40 21.20
CA LYS A 155 8.89 -2.54 21.66
C LYS A 155 9.73 -3.06 20.50
N VAL A 156 11.00 -2.72 20.48
CA VAL A 156 11.95 -3.09 19.43
C VAL A 156 11.89 -4.59 19.10
N LYS A 157 11.68 -5.43 20.09
CA LYS A 157 11.54 -6.89 19.91
C LYS A 157 10.34 -7.24 19.01
N ASP A 158 9.19 -6.60 19.22
CA ASP A 158 7.97 -6.89 18.45
C ASP A 158 8.11 -6.39 17.00
N VAL A 159 8.78 -5.25 16.80
CA VAL A 159 9.13 -4.71 15.47
C VAL A 159 10.01 -5.70 14.70
N PHE A 160 11.04 -6.24 15.34
CA PHE A 160 11.91 -7.23 14.68
C PHE A 160 11.19 -8.54 14.37
N ILE A 161 10.32 -9.02 15.25
CA ILE A 161 9.53 -10.24 15.02
C ILE A 161 8.57 -10.03 13.84
N LYS A 162 7.86 -8.90 13.78
CA LYS A 162 6.98 -8.55 12.66
C LYS A 162 7.78 -8.45 11.35
N MET A 163 8.91 -7.76 11.37
CA MET A 163 9.79 -7.61 10.20
C MET A 163 10.27 -8.97 9.69
N TYR A 164 10.74 -9.85 10.57
CA TYR A 164 11.19 -11.18 10.20
C TYR A 164 10.06 -12.05 9.64
N SER A 165 8.89 -12.03 10.29
CA SER A 165 7.71 -12.78 9.84
C SER A 165 7.27 -12.36 8.45
N GLN A 166 7.19 -11.06 8.19
CA GLN A 166 6.81 -10.53 6.89
C GLN A 166 7.86 -10.81 5.81
N GLY A 167 9.14 -10.67 6.14
CA GLY A 167 10.23 -11.03 5.23
C GLY A 167 10.23 -12.52 4.87
N LYS A 168 10.02 -13.39 5.85
CA LYS A 168 9.89 -14.83 5.63
C LYS A 168 8.69 -15.16 4.73
N GLU A 169 7.54 -14.57 5.00
CA GLU A 169 6.33 -14.79 4.22
C GLU A 169 6.51 -14.33 2.76
N PHE A 170 7.17 -13.17 2.56
CA PHE A 170 7.52 -12.70 1.22
C PHE A 170 8.44 -13.68 0.49
N VAL A 171 9.52 -14.14 1.13
CA VAL A 171 10.47 -15.07 0.51
C VAL A 171 9.82 -16.41 0.17
N VAL A 172 8.99 -16.94 1.06
CA VAL A 172 8.28 -18.20 0.82
C VAL A 172 7.28 -18.05 -0.31
N ASN A 173 6.41 -17.03 -0.28
CA ASN A 173 5.37 -16.85 -1.28
C ASN A 173 5.95 -16.46 -2.66
N ALA A 174 6.86 -15.49 -2.70
CA ALA A 174 7.50 -15.09 -3.95
C ALA A 174 8.42 -16.19 -4.50
N GLY A 175 9.13 -16.89 -3.63
CA GLY A 175 10.00 -17.99 -3.99
C GLY A 175 9.22 -19.16 -4.57
N THR A 176 8.14 -19.61 -3.91
CA THR A 176 7.30 -20.71 -4.41
C THR A 176 6.64 -20.40 -5.73
N VAL A 177 6.10 -19.19 -5.91
CA VAL A 177 5.50 -18.76 -7.18
C VAL A 177 6.56 -18.71 -8.28
N THR A 178 7.73 -18.16 -8.01
CA THR A 178 8.82 -18.07 -8.99
C THR A 178 9.33 -19.45 -9.40
N VAL A 179 9.50 -20.36 -8.44
CA VAL A 179 9.94 -21.75 -8.71
C VAL A 179 8.88 -22.49 -9.50
N SER A 180 7.62 -22.38 -9.13
CA SER A 180 6.51 -23.01 -9.85
C SER A 180 6.42 -22.52 -11.30
N TYR A 181 6.61 -21.22 -11.53
CA TYR A 181 6.58 -20.64 -12.88
C TYR A 181 7.76 -21.08 -13.75
N THR A 182 8.97 -21.19 -13.16
CA THR A 182 10.17 -21.66 -13.88
C THR A 182 10.15 -23.17 -14.16
N HIS A 183 9.36 -23.95 -13.44
CA HIS A 183 9.20 -25.39 -13.72
C HIS A 183 8.09 -25.69 -14.74
N LEU A 184 7.19 -24.73 -15.01
CA LEU A 184 6.08 -24.87 -15.97
C LEU A 184 6.43 -24.35 -17.39
N THR A 185 7.55 -23.64 -17.53
CA THR A 185 8.12 -23.17 -18.80
C THR A 185 9.39 -23.94 -19.15
#